data_5b4041f85ee5696d5fd195e24ddf62c9
#
_entry.id   5b4041f85ee5696d5fd195e24ddf62c9
#
_cell.length_a   1.000
_cell.length_b   1.000
_cell.length_c   1.000
_cell.angle_alpha   90.00
_cell.angle_beta   90.00
_cell.angle_gamma   90.00
#
_symmetry.space_group_name_H-M   'P 1'
#
loop_
_entity.id
_entity.type
_entity.pdbx_description
1 polymer ?
#
loop_
_entity_poly.entity_id
_entity_poly.type
_entity_poly.pdbx_seq_one_letter_code
_entity_poly.pdbx_strand_id
1 'polypeptide(L)'
;MKNTLHKPLLTVVSLLMSSFLQSAAFAQEGPQLNLQRIKISAGMHQIDTQLAMTPAERQIGLMNRPTMPTHEGMLFVFEQPTKQCFWMKNTLLPLTAAFVADDGTIVNLEDMKPQTLEAHCSTKEVRYVLEMNQGWFAKRGIKAGAKLSGAPFKP
;
A
#
# COMPACT_ATOMS: atom_id res chain seq x y z
N MET A 1 62.29 38.66 -52.29
CA MET A 1 61.38 37.51 -52.18
C MET A 1 61.24 37.23 -50.73
N LYS A 2 60.04 37.64 -50.12
CA LYS A 2 59.77 37.50 -48.68
C LYS A 2 58.68 36.45 -48.55
N ASN A 3 59.06 35.28 -47.99
CA ASN A 3 58.10 34.23 -47.66
C ASN A 3 57.48 34.53 -46.29
N THR A 4 56.22 34.83 -46.26
CA THR A 4 55.40 34.97 -45.02
C THR A 4 54.80 33.62 -44.68
N LEU A 5 55.30 33.02 -43.59
CA LEU A 5 54.75 31.78 -43.02
C LEU A 5 53.49 32.11 -42.19
N HIS A 6 52.35 31.65 -42.64
CA HIS A 6 51.09 31.69 -41.83
C HIS A 6 51.03 30.48 -40.90
N LYS A 7 51.02 30.73 -39.59
CA LYS A 7 50.79 29.71 -38.58
C LYS A 7 49.23 29.56 -38.40
N PRO A 8 48.72 28.35 -38.41
CA PRO A 8 47.30 28.15 -38.03
C PRO A 8 47.14 28.23 -36.51
N LEU A 9 46.16 29.03 -36.10
CA LEU A 9 45.72 29.17 -34.72
C LEU A 9 44.83 27.96 -34.38
N LEU A 10 45.35 27.03 -33.56
CA LEU A 10 44.54 25.92 -33.01
C LEU A 10 43.60 26.48 -31.92
N THR A 11 42.32 26.56 -32.24
CA THR A 11 41.28 26.85 -31.25
C THR A 11 40.93 25.58 -30.51
N VAL A 12 41.38 25.45 -29.27
CA VAL A 12 40.98 24.36 -28.37
C VAL A 12 39.60 24.70 -27.82
N VAL A 13 38.58 24.06 -28.37
CA VAL A 13 37.22 24.09 -27.80
C VAL A 13 37.18 23.12 -26.63
N SER A 14 37.29 23.65 -25.42
CA SER A 14 37.11 22.89 -24.18
C SER A 14 35.64 22.60 -23.96
N LEU A 15 35.20 21.37 -24.27
CA LEU A 15 33.86 20.87 -23.99
C LEU A 15 33.77 20.54 -22.49
N LEU A 16 33.23 21.45 -21.68
CA LEU A 16 32.88 21.20 -20.30
C LEU A 16 31.64 20.29 -20.26
N MET A 17 31.86 18.99 -20.18
CA MET A 17 30.84 18.00 -19.86
C MET A 17 30.44 18.16 -18.38
N SER A 18 29.39 18.94 -18.12
CA SER A 18 28.75 19.01 -16.83
C SER A 18 27.97 17.70 -16.60
N SER A 19 28.59 16.76 -15.92
CA SER A 19 27.94 15.55 -15.42
C SER A 19 26.95 15.95 -14.31
N PHE A 20 25.67 16.11 -14.67
CA PHE A 20 24.57 16.13 -13.69
C PHE A 20 24.48 14.74 -13.04
N LEU A 21 25.11 14.56 -11.89
CA LEU A 21 24.76 13.48 -10.98
C LEU A 21 23.34 13.74 -10.48
N GLN A 22 22.36 13.13 -11.13
CA GLN A 22 21.03 13.01 -10.57
C GLN A 22 21.13 12.02 -9.40
N SER A 23 21.28 12.55 -8.19
CA SER A 23 21.06 11.81 -6.98
C SER A 23 19.57 11.42 -6.97
N ALA A 24 19.25 10.17 -7.32
CA ALA A 24 17.95 9.59 -7.03
C ALA A 24 17.83 9.58 -5.51
N ALA A 25 17.20 10.61 -4.96
CA ALA A 25 16.75 10.59 -3.58
C ALA A 25 15.73 9.46 -3.48
N PHE A 26 16.13 8.32 -2.92
CA PHE A 26 15.20 7.35 -2.39
C PHE A 26 14.47 8.07 -1.26
N ALA A 27 13.34 8.68 -1.59
CA ALA A 27 12.43 9.18 -0.60
C ALA A 27 12.07 7.98 0.27
N GLN A 28 12.50 7.98 1.52
CA GLN A 28 12.05 7.03 2.51
C GLN A 28 10.57 7.32 2.66
N GLU A 29 9.75 6.49 2.02
CA GLU A 29 8.31 6.68 2.00
C GLU A 29 7.81 6.61 3.44
N GLY A 30 7.39 7.76 3.96
CA GLY A 30 6.74 7.85 5.26
C GLY A 30 5.37 7.15 5.23
N PRO A 31 4.70 7.06 6.39
CA PRO A 31 3.37 6.46 6.44
C PRO A 31 2.40 7.28 5.58
N GLN A 32 1.59 6.61 4.75
CA GLN A 32 0.52 7.29 4.03
C GLN A 32 -0.68 7.53 4.97
N LEU A 33 -1.01 8.80 5.21
CA LEU A 33 -2.03 9.19 6.18
C LEU A 33 -3.26 9.85 5.54
N ASN A 34 -3.16 10.28 4.29
CA ASN A 34 -4.13 11.17 3.63
C ASN A 34 -4.90 10.47 2.49
N LEU A 35 -5.21 9.17 2.65
CA LEU A 35 -6.06 8.48 1.69
C LEU A 35 -7.53 8.85 1.86
N GLN A 36 -8.32 8.69 0.80
CA GLN A 36 -9.77 8.81 0.86
C GLN A 36 -10.33 7.90 1.94
N ARG A 37 -11.34 8.38 2.67
CA ARG A 37 -11.97 7.63 3.76
C ARG A 37 -13.44 7.35 3.45
N ILE A 38 -13.89 6.19 3.87
CA ILE A 38 -15.30 5.78 3.86
C ILE A 38 -15.67 5.14 5.18
N LYS A 39 -16.97 5.06 5.46
CA LYS A 39 -17.49 4.28 6.57
C LYS A 39 -18.09 2.98 6.05
N ILE A 40 -17.60 1.87 6.60
CA ILE A 40 -18.17 0.54 6.38
C ILE A 40 -18.63 -0.02 7.73
N SER A 41 -19.41 -1.09 7.72
CA SER A 41 -19.91 -1.71 8.96
C SER A 41 -19.67 -3.22 8.93
N ALA A 42 -19.37 -3.75 10.10
CA ALA A 42 -19.35 -5.19 10.40
C ALA A 42 -20.36 -5.45 11.50
N GLY A 43 -21.57 -5.91 11.14
CA GLY A 43 -22.70 -5.93 12.06
C GLY A 43 -23.04 -4.53 12.57
N MET A 44 -23.07 -4.34 13.89
CA MET A 44 -23.33 -3.05 14.54
C MET A 44 -22.08 -2.14 14.64
N HIS A 45 -20.91 -2.62 14.28
CA HIS A 45 -19.65 -1.89 14.44
C HIS A 45 -19.31 -1.10 13.18
N GLN A 46 -19.22 0.22 13.31
CA GLN A 46 -18.73 1.10 12.25
C GLN A 46 -17.20 1.14 12.24
N ILE A 47 -16.65 1.17 11.05
CA ILE A 47 -15.19 1.27 10.79
C ILE A 47 -14.97 2.49 9.91
N ASP A 48 -14.11 3.39 10.34
CA ASP A 48 -13.60 4.50 9.53
C ASP A 48 -12.41 4.01 8.71
N THR A 49 -12.63 3.80 7.42
CA THR A 49 -11.73 3.01 6.59
C THR A 49 -11.05 3.89 5.55
N GLN A 50 -9.73 3.88 5.51
CA GLN A 50 -8.97 4.45 4.40
C GLN A 50 -8.98 3.49 3.21
N LEU A 51 -9.04 4.04 1.99
CA LEU A 51 -9.05 3.27 0.75
C LEU A 51 -7.65 3.27 0.11
N ALA A 52 -7.07 2.09 -0.09
CA ALA A 52 -5.90 1.87 -0.91
C ALA A 52 -6.35 1.32 -2.27
N MET A 53 -6.45 2.18 -3.28
CA MET A 53 -7.05 1.87 -4.59
C MET A 53 -6.02 1.75 -5.71
N THR A 54 -4.95 2.55 -5.65
CA THR A 54 -3.89 2.47 -6.66
C THR A 54 -2.84 1.42 -6.29
N PRO A 55 -2.07 0.89 -7.26
CA PRO A 55 -0.98 -0.04 -6.98
C PRO A 55 0.04 0.52 -5.96
N ALA A 56 0.38 1.81 -6.04
CA ALA A 56 1.30 2.46 -5.10
C ALA A 56 0.71 2.53 -3.69
N GLU A 57 -0.56 2.91 -3.53
CA GLU A 57 -1.24 2.94 -2.23
C GLU A 57 -1.32 1.55 -1.61
N ARG A 58 -1.65 0.52 -2.40
CA ARG A 58 -1.69 -0.87 -1.92
C ARG A 58 -0.31 -1.39 -1.53
N GLN A 59 0.74 -0.99 -2.25
CA GLN A 59 2.11 -1.39 -1.93
C GLN A 59 2.59 -0.80 -0.60
N ILE A 60 2.24 0.45 -0.29
CA ILE A 60 2.59 1.12 0.97
C ILE A 60 1.70 0.60 2.10
N GLY A 61 0.39 0.50 1.89
CA GLY A 61 -0.56 0.04 2.89
C GLY A 61 -0.40 0.76 4.24
N LEU A 62 -0.31 0.00 5.33
CA LEU A 62 -0.11 0.48 6.69
C LEU A 62 1.36 0.53 7.13
N MET A 63 2.31 0.46 6.20
CA MET A 63 3.74 0.55 6.50
C MET A 63 4.08 1.83 7.27
N ASN A 64 5.06 1.72 8.16
CA ASN A 64 5.65 2.82 8.95
C ASN A 64 4.67 3.55 9.87
N ARG A 65 3.44 3.05 10.07
CA ARG A 65 2.51 3.64 11.04
C ARG A 65 2.83 3.17 12.46
N PRO A 66 3.08 4.09 13.40
CA PRO A 66 3.33 3.71 14.80
C PRO A 66 2.06 3.33 15.54
N THR A 67 0.92 3.90 15.14
CA THR A 67 -0.40 3.66 15.77
C THR A 67 -1.52 3.71 14.76
N MET A 68 -2.64 3.05 15.09
CA MET A 68 -3.92 3.17 14.39
C MET A 68 -5.06 3.09 15.41
N PRO A 69 -6.00 4.04 15.44
CA PRO A 69 -7.17 3.99 16.32
C PRO A 69 -7.96 2.70 16.16
N THR A 70 -8.59 2.22 17.24
CA THR A 70 -9.27 0.92 17.25
C THR A 70 -10.48 0.84 16.31
N HIS A 71 -11.06 1.98 15.94
CA HIS A 71 -12.19 2.06 15.00
C HIS A 71 -11.76 2.35 13.57
N GLU A 72 -10.45 2.45 13.31
CA GLU A 72 -9.90 2.68 11.98
C GLU A 72 -9.33 1.41 11.37
N GLY A 73 -9.32 1.39 10.02
CA GLY A 73 -8.70 0.35 9.22
C GLY A 73 -8.33 0.83 7.83
N MET A 74 -7.79 -0.07 7.01
CA MET A 74 -7.51 0.18 5.62
C MET A 74 -8.15 -0.90 4.75
N LEU A 75 -8.93 -0.47 3.75
CA LEU A 75 -9.54 -1.34 2.75
C LEU A 75 -8.73 -1.23 1.45
N PHE A 76 -8.10 -2.32 1.09
CA PHE A 76 -7.42 -2.50 -0.19
C PHE A 76 -8.48 -2.91 -1.23
N VAL A 77 -8.52 -2.17 -2.31
CA VAL A 77 -9.48 -2.38 -3.40
C VAL A 77 -8.72 -2.79 -4.66
N PHE A 78 -9.05 -3.95 -5.21
CA PHE A 78 -8.44 -4.48 -6.43
C PHE A 78 -9.40 -4.37 -7.61
N GLU A 79 -8.86 -4.26 -8.81
CA GLU A 79 -9.61 -4.08 -10.04
C GLU A 79 -10.45 -5.32 -10.38
N GLN A 80 -9.92 -6.51 -10.08
CA GLN A 80 -10.56 -7.80 -10.32
C GLN A 80 -10.42 -8.71 -9.11
N PRO A 81 -11.37 -9.62 -8.85
CA PRO A 81 -11.19 -10.66 -7.85
C PRO A 81 -10.05 -11.58 -8.28
N THR A 82 -9.07 -11.75 -7.41
CA THR A 82 -7.96 -12.69 -7.58
C THR A 82 -7.53 -13.20 -6.21
N LYS A 83 -6.66 -14.21 -6.18
CA LYS A 83 -6.06 -14.64 -4.93
C LYS A 83 -5.11 -13.54 -4.43
N GLN A 84 -5.43 -12.95 -3.29
CA GLN A 84 -4.64 -11.88 -2.69
C GLN A 84 -3.75 -12.43 -1.58
N CYS A 85 -2.48 -11.98 -1.56
CA CYS A 85 -1.53 -12.32 -0.51
C CYS A 85 -0.91 -11.05 0.05
N PHE A 86 -0.78 -10.99 1.37
CA PHE A 86 -0.26 -9.85 2.11
C PHE A 86 0.95 -10.26 2.95
N TRP A 87 1.82 -9.34 3.21
CA TRP A 87 2.99 -9.46 4.08
C TRP A 87 3.07 -8.26 5.02
N MET A 88 3.92 -8.35 6.04
CA MET A 88 4.07 -7.32 7.06
C MET A 88 5.40 -6.54 6.96
N LYS A 89 6.01 -6.50 5.77
CA LYS A 89 7.23 -5.72 5.54
C LYS A 89 7.01 -4.27 5.96
N ASN A 90 7.93 -3.72 6.76
CA ASN A 90 7.88 -2.34 7.27
C ASN A 90 6.58 -1.97 8.03
N THR A 91 5.74 -2.93 8.39
CA THR A 91 4.50 -2.71 9.13
C THR A 91 4.73 -2.94 10.61
N LEU A 92 4.59 -1.89 11.41
CA LEU A 92 4.92 -1.88 12.85
C LEU A 92 3.77 -2.42 13.72
N LEU A 93 2.55 -2.35 13.21
CA LEU A 93 1.34 -2.74 13.94
C LEU A 93 1.06 -4.23 13.74
N PRO A 94 0.67 -4.96 14.80
CA PRO A 94 0.06 -6.27 14.63
C PRO A 94 -1.34 -6.09 14.02
N LEU A 95 -1.61 -6.77 12.90
CA LEU A 95 -2.84 -6.62 12.13
C LEU A 95 -3.56 -7.95 11.95
N THR A 96 -4.85 -7.87 11.67
CA THR A 96 -5.65 -8.97 11.10
C THR A 96 -6.16 -8.54 9.73
N ALA A 97 -5.83 -9.30 8.69
CA ALA A 97 -6.39 -9.13 7.35
C ALA A 97 -7.69 -9.94 7.21
N ALA A 98 -8.77 -9.29 6.85
CA ALA A 98 -10.01 -9.91 6.41
C ALA A 98 -10.06 -9.89 4.88
N PHE A 99 -10.05 -11.06 4.26
CA PHE A 99 -10.20 -11.23 2.82
C PHE A 99 -11.69 -11.27 2.47
N VAL A 100 -12.13 -10.37 1.57
CA VAL A 100 -13.56 -10.06 1.42
C VAL A 100 -13.98 -10.18 -0.05
N ALA A 101 -15.05 -10.91 -0.29
CA ALA A 101 -15.67 -11.08 -1.59
C ALA A 101 -16.44 -9.82 -2.04
N ASP A 102 -16.87 -9.76 -3.30
CA ASP A 102 -17.55 -8.61 -3.91
C ASP A 102 -18.84 -8.20 -3.15
N ASP A 103 -19.51 -9.16 -2.55
CA ASP A 103 -20.75 -8.95 -1.79
C ASP A 103 -20.53 -8.58 -0.31
N GLY A 104 -19.27 -8.35 0.09
CA GLY A 104 -18.88 -8.02 1.46
C GLY A 104 -18.68 -9.23 2.38
N THR A 105 -18.84 -10.46 1.89
CA THR A 105 -18.64 -11.66 2.72
C THR A 105 -17.16 -11.86 3.04
N ILE A 106 -16.81 -12.00 4.32
CA ILE A 106 -15.47 -12.36 4.77
C ILE A 106 -15.20 -13.82 4.41
N VAL A 107 -14.21 -14.06 3.54
CA VAL A 107 -13.82 -15.40 3.09
C VAL A 107 -12.96 -16.09 4.14
N ASN A 108 -11.92 -15.42 4.60
CA ASN A 108 -11.04 -15.84 5.71
C ASN A 108 -10.42 -14.62 6.41
N LEU A 109 -9.87 -14.88 7.59
CA LEU A 109 -9.17 -13.92 8.43
C LEU A 109 -7.77 -14.48 8.71
N GLU A 110 -6.74 -13.63 8.63
CA GLU A 110 -5.36 -14.00 8.93
C GLU A 110 -4.74 -12.99 9.90
N ASP A 111 -4.26 -13.48 11.04
CA ASP A 111 -3.49 -12.67 11.98
C ASP A 111 -2.04 -12.57 11.51
N MET A 112 -1.51 -11.36 11.40
CA MET A 112 -0.22 -11.07 10.81
C MET A 112 0.71 -10.42 11.83
N LYS A 113 1.90 -10.98 11.99
CA LYS A 113 2.93 -10.45 12.91
C LYS A 113 3.68 -9.28 12.27
N PRO A 114 3.96 -8.20 13.03
CA PRO A 114 4.75 -7.08 12.53
C PRO A 114 6.08 -7.49 11.91
N GLN A 115 6.47 -6.80 10.84
CA GLN A 115 7.78 -6.87 10.19
C GLN A 115 8.18 -8.27 9.67
N THR A 116 7.22 -9.16 9.43
CA THR A 116 7.45 -10.46 8.79
C THR A 116 7.26 -10.40 7.28
N LEU A 117 7.91 -11.31 6.57
CA LEU A 117 7.80 -11.48 5.11
C LEU A 117 6.96 -12.70 4.73
N GLU A 118 6.38 -13.37 5.71
CA GLU A 118 5.46 -14.48 5.49
C GLU A 118 4.24 -14.00 4.70
N ALA A 119 3.81 -14.81 3.74
CA ALA A 119 2.65 -14.49 2.92
C ALA A 119 1.36 -15.02 3.58
N HIS A 120 0.42 -14.12 3.83
CA HIS A 120 -0.92 -14.41 4.33
C HIS A 120 -1.90 -14.24 3.18
N CYS A 121 -2.57 -15.32 2.78
CA CYS A 121 -3.33 -15.33 1.52
C CYS A 121 -4.82 -15.59 1.72
N SER A 122 -5.63 -15.09 0.78
CA SER A 122 -7.03 -15.45 0.68
C SER A 122 -7.19 -16.94 0.30
N THR A 123 -8.18 -17.60 0.86
CA THR A 123 -8.52 -18.99 0.50
C THR A 123 -9.29 -19.09 -0.81
N LYS A 124 -9.91 -17.99 -1.26
CA LYS A 124 -10.61 -17.84 -2.54
C LYS A 124 -10.19 -16.53 -3.21
N GLU A 125 -10.61 -16.33 -4.45
CA GLU A 125 -10.46 -15.04 -5.12
C GLU A 125 -11.29 -13.97 -4.43
N VAL A 126 -10.69 -12.81 -4.17
CA VAL A 126 -11.32 -11.67 -3.50
C VAL A 126 -10.93 -10.36 -4.17
N ARG A 127 -11.83 -9.38 -4.12
CA ARG A 127 -11.59 -8.01 -4.59
C ARG A 127 -11.12 -7.09 -3.48
N TYR A 128 -11.43 -7.42 -2.23
CA TYR A 128 -11.16 -6.53 -1.10
C TYR A 128 -10.38 -7.25 -0.01
N VAL A 129 -9.52 -6.48 0.66
CA VAL A 129 -8.88 -6.92 1.91
C VAL A 129 -8.99 -5.79 2.92
N LEU A 130 -9.57 -6.07 4.09
CA LEU A 130 -9.68 -5.10 5.18
C LEU A 130 -8.66 -5.45 6.26
N GLU A 131 -7.71 -4.54 6.50
CA GLU A 131 -6.77 -4.64 7.62
C GLU A 131 -7.27 -3.83 8.82
N MET A 132 -7.31 -4.49 9.97
CA MET A 132 -7.66 -3.91 11.28
C MET A 132 -6.56 -4.24 12.29
N ASN A 133 -6.50 -3.50 13.40
CA ASN A 133 -5.68 -3.89 14.53
C ASN A 133 -5.98 -5.34 14.92
N GLN A 134 -4.93 -6.12 15.20
CA GLN A 134 -5.05 -7.54 15.55
C GLN A 134 -6.04 -7.76 16.71
N GLY A 135 -6.87 -8.79 16.57
CA GLY A 135 -7.91 -9.14 17.54
C GLY A 135 -9.18 -8.29 17.43
N TRP A 136 -9.27 -7.29 16.54
CA TRP A 136 -10.46 -6.45 16.39
C TRP A 136 -11.71 -7.28 16.04
N PHE A 137 -11.57 -8.19 15.09
CA PHE A 137 -12.65 -9.09 14.66
C PHE A 137 -13.03 -10.10 15.77
N ALA A 138 -12.03 -10.76 16.36
CA ALA A 138 -12.24 -11.78 17.39
C ALA A 138 -12.98 -11.23 18.61
N LYS A 139 -12.60 -10.04 19.10
CA LYS A 139 -13.27 -9.36 20.24
C LYS A 139 -14.73 -9.02 19.98
N ARG A 140 -15.16 -9.01 18.71
CA ARG A 140 -16.54 -8.70 18.28
C ARG A 140 -17.30 -9.92 17.78
N GLY A 141 -16.70 -11.12 17.87
CA GLY A 141 -17.30 -12.35 17.39
C GLY A 141 -17.45 -12.43 15.87
N ILE A 142 -16.74 -11.56 15.12
CA ILE A 142 -16.77 -11.53 13.66
C ILE A 142 -15.83 -12.60 13.14
N LYS A 143 -16.35 -13.48 12.28
CA LYS A 143 -15.64 -14.65 11.72
C LYS A 143 -15.82 -14.71 10.22
N ALA A 144 -15.13 -15.64 9.56
CA ALA A 144 -15.39 -16.00 8.17
C ALA A 144 -16.89 -16.35 7.99
N GLY A 145 -17.47 -15.91 6.88
CA GLY A 145 -18.92 -15.94 6.61
C GLY A 145 -19.69 -14.73 7.11
N ALA A 146 -19.14 -13.89 7.99
CA ALA A 146 -19.76 -12.62 8.36
C ALA A 146 -19.73 -11.65 7.18
N LYS A 147 -20.66 -10.69 7.14
CA LYS A 147 -20.82 -9.75 6.04
C LYS A 147 -20.45 -8.33 6.46
N LEU A 148 -19.58 -7.71 5.71
CA LEU A 148 -19.36 -6.27 5.76
C LEU A 148 -20.42 -5.57 4.91
N SER A 149 -20.79 -4.36 5.27
CA SER A 149 -21.80 -3.55 4.56
C SER A 149 -21.35 -2.10 4.35
N GLY A 150 -22.00 -1.42 3.42
CA GLY A 150 -21.63 -0.09 2.96
C GLY A 150 -20.83 -0.15 1.65
N ALA A 151 -20.60 1.01 1.02
CA ALA A 151 -19.76 1.04 -0.18
C ALA A 151 -18.32 0.61 0.17
N PRO A 152 -17.59 -0.10 -0.72
CA PRO A 152 -17.93 -0.37 -2.11
C PRO A 152 -18.59 -1.76 -2.35
N PHE A 153 -19.02 -2.47 -1.30
CA PHE A 153 -19.56 -3.81 -1.45
C PHE A 153 -20.91 -3.79 -2.20
N LYS A 154 -21.11 -4.77 -3.06
CA LYS A 154 -22.37 -4.95 -3.77
C LYS A 154 -23.40 -5.58 -2.82
N PRO A 155 -24.66 -5.14 -2.85
CA PRO A 155 -25.72 -5.75 -2.03
C PRO A 155 -26.01 -7.20 -2.42
#